data_282665621bb4af9050230ec8fd182de5
#
_entry.id   282665621bb4af9050230ec8fd182de5
#
_cell.length_a   1.000
_cell.length_b   1.000
_cell.length_c   1.000
_cell.angle_alpha   90.00
_cell.angle_beta   90.00
_cell.angle_gamma   90.00
#
_symmetry.space_group_name_H-M   'P 1'
#
loop_
_entity.id
_entity.type
_entity.pdbx_description
1 polymer ?
#
loop_
_entity_poly.entity_id
_entity_poly.type
_entity_poly.pdbx_seq_one_letter_code
_entity_poly.pdbx_strand_id
1 'polypeptide(L)'
;MRVLSVSAHPDDVEFGCAGTLAKWADEGAEVTMCIVTDGSTGTQDQELMGTNLSELRKEESQRAADILGVKEVVWLDYQDGYVEYTLELRKDIARVFREYRPHRYVVMDPTPVIDDFVNHPDHRAIGHASLDVTLTAGTTPGHFPELLKEGLEPWRGLRELWIMGPGDRPHAEDITTTLDRKIEALLCHQSQVGEDAERIATWMRQRFAEVGKAAGFGAAETFQVIAQGPGFHADETEEEVDMAAPPVDPAAAPVRRQD
;
A
#
# COMPACT_ATOMS: atom_id res chain seq x y z
N MET A 1 -16.33 2.96 -3.01
CA MET A 1 -15.47 1.76 -2.74
C MET A 1 -14.43 2.15 -1.69
N ARG A 2 -14.07 1.25 -0.75
CA ARG A 2 -13.04 1.51 0.27
C ARG A 2 -11.75 0.80 -0.11
N VAL A 3 -10.64 1.55 -0.02
CA VAL A 3 -9.28 1.06 -0.30
C VAL A 3 -8.43 1.28 0.95
N LEU A 4 -7.69 0.28 1.37
CA LEU A 4 -6.69 0.38 2.43
C LEU A 4 -5.33 -0.03 1.86
N SER A 5 -4.34 0.83 1.97
CA SER A 5 -2.94 0.46 1.77
C SER A 5 -2.23 0.31 3.10
N VAL A 6 -1.34 -0.69 3.21
CA VAL A 6 -0.46 -0.87 4.38
C VAL A 6 0.98 -0.90 3.90
N SER A 7 1.77 0.04 4.36
CA SER A 7 3.20 0.20 4.04
C SER A 7 4.04 0.30 5.31
N ALA A 8 5.34 0.13 5.16
CA ALA A 8 6.26 0.18 6.28
C ALA A 8 6.61 1.62 6.66
N HIS A 9 7.11 2.40 5.71
CA HIS A 9 7.69 3.72 5.97
C HIS A 9 6.92 4.82 5.25
N PRO A 10 7.03 6.06 5.75
CA PRO A 10 6.64 7.24 4.98
C PRO A 10 7.44 7.30 3.68
N ASP A 11 6.77 7.36 2.53
CA ASP A 11 7.29 7.34 1.14
C ASP A 11 7.13 6.02 0.37
N ASP A 12 6.97 4.87 1.02
CA ASP A 12 6.80 3.57 0.35
C ASP A 12 5.63 3.55 -0.65
N VAL A 13 4.51 4.17 -0.27
CA VAL A 13 3.34 4.30 -1.14
C VAL A 13 3.69 5.10 -2.39
N GLU A 14 4.40 6.19 -2.22
CA GLU A 14 4.79 7.08 -3.31
C GLU A 14 5.78 6.41 -4.26
N PHE A 15 6.66 5.57 -3.77
CA PHE A 15 7.51 4.74 -4.62
C PHE A 15 6.73 3.60 -5.28
N GLY A 16 5.82 2.94 -4.54
CA GLY A 16 5.16 1.70 -4.95
C GLY A 16 3.88 1.89 -5.76
N CYS A 17 2.83 2.49 -5.16
CA CYS A 17 1.45 2.39 -5.64
C CYS A 17 0.66 3.71 -5.68
N ALA A 18 1.27 4.86 -5.44
CA ALA A 18 0.57 6.15 -5.32
C ALA A 18 -0.19 6.57 -6.58
N GLY A 19 0.32 6.22 -7.77
CA GLY A 19 -0.38 6.50 -9.03
C GLY A 19 -1.73 5.77 -9.11
N THR A 20 -1.75 4.52 -8.70
CA THR A 20 -2.95 3.69 -8.62
C THR A 20 -3.91 4.20 -7.55
N LEU A 21 -3.41 4.54 -6.36
CA LEU A 21 -4.27 5.08 -5.29
C LEU A 21 -4.90 6.42 -5.70
N ALA A 22 -4.13 7.30 -6.34
CA ALA A 22 -4.64 8.57 -6.85
C ALA A 22 -5.72 8.37 -7.93
N LYS A 23 -5.52 7.41 -8.85
CA LYS A 23 -6.53 7.05 -9.86
C LYS A 23 -7.81 6.56 -9.21
N TRP A 24 -7.74 5.67 -8.23
CA TRP A 24 -8.93 5.17 -7.54
C TRP A 24 -9.63 6.25 -6.72
N ALA A 25 -8.89 7.19 -6.12
CA ALA A 25 -9.47 8.37 -5.47
C ALA A 25 -10.25 9.24 -6.47
N ASP A 26 -9.71 9.49 -7.67
CA ASP A 26 -10.40 10.21 -8.75
C ASP A 26 -11.67 9.47 -9.23
N GLU A 27 -11.68 8.15 -9.16
CA GLU A 27 -12.83 7.30 -9.47
C GLU A 27 -13.87 7.25 -8.31
N GLY A 28 -13.62 7.98 -7.23
CA GLY A 28 -14.53 8.10 -6.08
C GLY A 28 -14.33 7.04 -5.00
N ALA A 29 -13.19 6.35 -4.98
CA ALA A 29 -12.87 5.48 -3.86
C ALA A 29 -12.46 6.28 -2.61
N GLU A 30 -12.85 5.78 -1.44
CA GLU A 30 -12.32 6.24 -0.16
C GLU A 30 -11.01 5.51 0.11
N VAL A 31 -9.89 6.23 -0.04
CA VAL A 31 -8.54 5.68 0.14
C VAL A 31 -8.02 6.03 1.53
N THR A 32 -7.59 5.02 2.27
CA THR A 32 -6.89 5.15 3.55
C THR A 32 -5.47 4.58 3.40
N MET A 33 -4.47 5.30 3.86
CA MET A 33 -3.10 4.83 3.97
C MET A 33 -2.79 4.49 5.43
N CYS A 34 -2.29 3.29 5.69
CA CYS A 34 -1.74 2.90 6.99
C CYS A 34 -0.23 2.78 6.87
N ILE A 35 0.50 3.62 7.61
CA ILE A 35 1.95 3.60 7.71
C ILE A 35 2.30 2.98 9.06
N VAL A 36 3.06 1.89 9.05
CA VAL A 36 3.28 1.07 10.25
C VAL A 36 4.37 1.65 11.14
N THR A 37 5.46 2.17 10.56
CA THR A 37 6.56 2.74 11.34
C THR A 37 6.49 4.26 11.44
N ASP A 38 7.19 4.79 12.43
CA ASP A 38 7.33 6.22 12.65
C ASP A 38 8.37 6.90 11.74
N GLY A 39 9.15 6.13 10.97
CA GLY A 39 10.19 6.64 10.06
C GLY A 39 11.36 7.32 10.74
N SER A 40 11.56 7.10 12.04
CA SER A 40 12.47 7.89 12.90
C SER A 40 13.95 7.65 12.67
N THR A 41 14.34 6.59 11.93
CA THR A 41 15.75 6.22 11.71
C THR A 41 16.26 6.50 10.29
N GLY A 42 15.40 6.92 9.37
CA GLY A 42 15.72 7.13 7.96
C GLY A 42 16.57 8.35 7.64
N THR A 43 17.66 8.59 8.39
CA THR A 43 18.59 9.72 8.15
C THR A 43 20.00 9.39 8.57
N GLN A 44 20.99 10.08 7.96
CA GLN A 44 22.39 10.10 8.43
C GLN A 44 22.68 11.26 9.37
N ASP A 45 21.77 12.20 9.51
CA ASP A 45 21.89 13.34 10.42
C ASP A 45 21.46 12.92 11.83
N GLN A 46 22.47 12.84 12.75
CA GLN A 46 22.22 12.42 14.12
C GLN A 46 21.39 13.43 14.93
N GLU A 47 21.37 14.70 14.54
CA GLU A 47 20.56 15.72 15.23
C GLU A 47 19.09 15.65 14.83
N LEU A 48 18.82 15.08 13.64
CA LEU A 48 17.45 14.93 13.11
C LEU A 48 16.80 13.61 13.54
N MET A 49 17.59 12.57 13.88
CA MET A 49 17.06 11.25 14.24
C MET A 49 16.05 11.28 15.40
N GLY A 50 15.15 10.29 15.41
CA GLY A 50 14.16 10.12 16.47
C GLY A 50 12.90 10.96 16.25
N THR A 51 12.37 11.53 17.33
CA THR A 51 11.07 12.23 17.32
C THR A 51 11.00 13.37 16.30
N ASN A 52 12.08 14.15 16.14
CA ASN A 52 12.10 15.28 15.21
C ASN A 52 11.91 14.80 13.76
N LEU A 53 12.58 13.72 13.37
CA LEU A 53 12.42 13.15 12.04
C LEU A 53 11.03 12.54 11.86
N SER A 54 10.53 11.82 12.87
CA SER A 54 9.20 11.22 12.83
C SER A 54 8.10 12.26 12.62
N GLU A 55 8.12 13.35 13.38
CA GLU A 55 7.16 14.45 13.23
C GLU A 55 7.25 15.09 11.83
N LEU A 56 8.46 15.36 11.35
CA LEU A 56 8.67 15.91 10.01
C LEU A 56 8.12 14.97 8.92
N ARG A 57 8.43 13.67 8.99
CA ARG A 57 7.97 12.69 8.00
C ARG A 57 6.45 12.51 8.03
N LYS A 58 5.81 12.65 9.21
CA LYS A 58 4.34 12.67 9.32
C LYS A 58 3.73 13.86 8.58
N GLU A 59 4.30 15.05 8.71
CA GLU A 59 3.86 16.23 7.97
C GLU A 59 4.09 16.09 6.47
N GLU A 60 5.21 15.51 6.06
CA GLU A 60 5.51 15.23 4.65
C GLU A 60 4.50 14.25 4.06
N SER A 61 4.20 13.15 4.77
CA SER A 61 3.20 12.16 4.35
C SER A 61 1.80 12.75 4.25
N GLN A 62 1.42 13.65 5.15
CA GLN A 62 0.10 14.30 5.05
C GLN A 62 0.00 15.16 3.79
N ARG A 63 1.05 15.93 3.47
CA ARG A 63 1.07 16.71 2.21
C ARG A 63 1.00 15.81 0.98
N ALA A 64 1.73 14.70 0.99
CA ALA A 64 1.68 13.72 -0.09
C ALA A 64 0.28 13.10 -0.24
N ALA A 65 -0.34 12.71 0.88
CA ALA A 65 -1.69 12.17 0.92
C ALA A 65 -2.74 13.16 0.36
N ASP A 66 -2.63 14.44 0.69
CA ASP A 66 -3.52 15.50 0.17
C ASP A 66 -3.41 15.61 -1.36
N ILE A 67 -2.20 15.54 -1.93
CA ILE A 67 -1.97 15.56 -3.39
C ILE A 67 -2.60 14.32 -4.04
N LEU A 68 -2.51 13.15 -3.41
CA LEU A 68 -3.04 11.90 -3.95
C LEU A 68 -4.56 11.79 -3.83
N GLY A 69 -5.21 12.64 -3.04
CA GLY A 69 -6.64 12.55 -2.74
C GLY A 69 -6.97 11.45 -1.72
N VAL A 70 -6.00 11.08 -0.90
CA VAL A 70 -6.16 10.13 0.22
C VAL A 70 -7.02 10.78 1.29
N LYS A 71 -8.00 10.04 1.80
CA LYS A 71 -8.96 10.51 2.80
C LYS A 71 -8.34 10.61 4.19
N GLU A 72 -7.47 9.66 4.53
CA GLU A 72 -6.91 9.52 5.87
C GLU A 72 -5.57 8.80 5.86
N VAL A 73 -4.65 9.22 6.74
CA VAL A 73 -3.39 8.53 7.02
C VAL A 73 -3.42 8.03 8.47
N VAL A 74 -3.28 6.72 8.63
CA VAL A 74 -3.26 6.02 9.92
C VAL A 74 -1.82 5.64 10.27
N TRP A 75 -1.43 5.86 11.51
CA TRP A 75 -0.10 5.55 12.01
C TRP A 75 -0.17 4.47 13.09
N LEU A 76 0.69 3.45 13.01
CA LEU A 76 0.84 2.46 14.07
C LEU A 76 2.04 2.74 14.98
N ASP A 77 2.89 3.69 14.59
CA ASP A 77 4.03 4.22 15.37
C ASP A 77 5.01 3.13 15.87
N TYR A 78 5.18 2.04 15.11
CA TYR A 78 6.26 1.10 15.36
C TYR A 78 7.59 1.77 15.06
N GLN A 79 8.64 1.41 15.81
CA GLN A 79 9.97 1.96 15.60
C GLN A 79 10.52 1.52 14.23
N ASP A 80 10.92 2.48 13.41
CA ASP A 80 11.54 2.26 12.11
C ASP A 80 12.83 1.43 12.22
N GLY A 81 12.96 0.40 11.38
CA GLY A 81 14.09 -0.53 11.33
C GLY A 81 14.02 -1.68 12.32
N TYR A 82 13.01 -1.72 13.22
CA TYR A 82 12.91 -2.69 14.30
C TYR A 82 11.64 -3.54 14.26
N VAL A 83 10.90 -3.52 13.16
CA VAL A 83 9.65 -4.27 13.06
C VAL A 83 9.93 -5.76 12.90
N GLU A 84 9.40 -6.55 13.81
CA GLU A 84 9.41 -8.00 13.75
C GLU A 84 8.01 -8.55 13.42
N TYR A 85 7.94 -9.69 12.73
CA TYR A 85 6.68 -10.39 12.48
C TYR A 85 6.17 -11.04 13.77
N THR A 86 5.36 -10.29 14.52
CA THR A 86 4.80 -10.69 15.81
C THR A 86 3.27 -10.85 15.77
N LEU A 87 2.70 -11.49 16.79
CA LEU A 87 1.26 -11.54 16.97
C LEU A 87 0.67 -10.15 17.24
N GLU A 88 1.44 -9.27 17.88
CA GLU A 88 1.00 -7.90 18.17
C GLU A 88 0.88 -7.09 16.88
N LEU A 89 1.92 -7.09 16.03
CA LEU A 89 1.87 -6.45 14.71
C LEU A 89 0.67 -6.94 13.89
N ARG A 90 0.46 -8.26 13.84
CA ARG A 90 -0.67 -8.84 13.11
C ARG A 90 -2.02 -8.42 13.69
N LYS A 91 -2.12 -8.28 15.03
CA LYS A 91 -3.33 -7.80 15.70
C LYS A 91 -3.61 -6.33 15.35
N ASP A 92 -2.58 -5.47 15.37
CA ASP A 92 -2.75 -4.05 15.08
C ASP A 92 -3.11 -3.81 13.61
N ILE A 93 -2.50 -4.53 12.68
CA ILE A 93 -2.92 -4.51 11.27
C ILE A 93 -4.36 -5.06 11.11
N ALA A 94 -4.72 -6.12 11.84
CA ALA A 94 -6.09 -6.65 11.82
C ALA A 94 -7.11 -5.65 12.39
N ARG A 95 -6.73 -4.85 13.39
CA ARG A 95 -7.56 -3.76 13.92
C ARG A 95 -7.87 -2.76 12.81
N VAL A 96 -6.86 -2.26 12.13
CA VAL A 96 -7.02 -1.32 11.00
C VAL A 96 -7.86 -1.94 9.89
N PHE A 97 -7.58 -3.19 9.50
CA PHE A 97 -8.35 -3.88 8.48
C PHE A 97 -9.85 -4.00 8.83
N ARG A 98 -10.19 -4.36 10.07
CA ARG A 98 -11.58 -4.47 10.54
C ARG A 98 -12.27 -3.11 10.67
N GLU A 99 -11.53 -2.07 11.04
CA GLU A 99 -12.03 -0.70 11.18
C GLU A 99 -12.39 -0.10 9.81
N TYR A 100 -11.47 -0.18 8.84
CA TYR A 100 -11.63 0.44 7.53
C TYR A 100 -12.38 -0.44 6.52
N ARG A 101 -12.54 -1.72 6.78
CA ARG A 101 -13.37 -2.66 6.01
C ARG A 101 -13.12 -2.55 4.50
N PRO A 102 -11.89 -2.77 3.99
CA PRO A 102 -11.53 -2.49 2.61
C PRO A 102 -12.15 -3.49 1.63
N HIS A 103 -12.54 -2.99 0.46
CA HIS A 103 -12.87 -3.82 -0.71
C HIS A 103 -11.62 -4.15 -1.53
N ARG A 104 -10.64 -3.21 -1.58
CA ARG A 104 -9.29 -3.41 -2.10
C ARG A 104 -8.29 -3.21 -0.99
N TYR A 105 -7.36 -4.14 -0.88
CA TYR A 105 -6.30 -4.10 0.12
C TYR A 105 -4.94 -4.15 -0.58
N VAL A 106 -4.15 -3.09 -0.43
CA VAL A 106 -2.83 -2.94 -1.05
C VAL A 106 -1.77 -3.18 0.00
N VAL A 107 -0.84 -4.10 -0.27
CA VAL A 107 0.19 -4.52 0.69
C VAL A 107 1.55 -4.66 0.04
N MET A 108 2.59 -4.66 0.85
CA MET A 108 3.96 -4.90 0.40
C MET A 108 4.18 -6.38 0.10
N ASP A 109 5.03 -6.68 -0.89
CA ASP A 109 5.46 -8.06 -1.15
C ASP A 109 6.53 -8.48 -0.13
N PRO A 110 6.25 -9.48 0.73
CA PRO A 110 7.25 -9.97 1.67
C PRO A 110 8.20 -11.00 1.06
N THR A 111 7.90 -11.51 -0.13
CA THR A 111 8.56 -12.71 -0.68
C THR A 111 9.97 -12.48 -1.21
N PRO A 112 10.30 -11.41 -1.94
CA PRO A 112 11.66 -11.19 -2.37
C PRO A 112 12.52 -10.79 -1.16
N VAL A 113 13.52 -11.62 -0.85
CA VAL A 113 14.55 -11.23 0.13
C VAL A 113 15.67 -10.49 -0.58
N ILE A 114 16.03 -10.96 -1.77
CA ILE A 114 17.00 -10.37 -2.67
C ILE A 114 16.39 -10.36 -4.07
N ASP A 115 16.38 -9.20 -4.69
CA ASP A 115 16.06 -8.98 -6.10
C ASP A 115 17.15 -8.06 -6.64
N ASP A 116 16.83 -6.90 -7.23
CA ASP A 116 17.82 -5.87 -7.58
C ASP A 116 18.48 -5.24 -6.34
N PHE A 117 17.82 -5.37 -5.18
CA PHE A 117 18.30 -4.92 -3.87
C PHE A 117 17.82 -5.87 -2.76
N VAL A 118 18.39 -5.75 -1.57
CA VAL A 118 17.90 -6.50 -0.40
C VAL A 118 16.64 -5.83 0.13
N ASN A 119 15.54 -6.58 0.13
CA ASN A 119 14.25 -6.09 0.64
C ASN A 119 14.34 -5.79 2.14
N HIS A 120 13.87 -4.60 2.54
CA HIS A 120 13.96 -4.13 3.91
C HIS A 120 13.30 -5.11 4.91
N PRO A 121 13.88 -5.36 6.10
CA PRO A 121 13.29 -6.29 7.06
C PRO A 121 11.86 -5.89 7.47
N ASP A 122 11.59 -4.60 7.66
CA ASP A 122 10.25 -4.10 8.00
C ASP A 122 9.24 -4.40 6.88
N HIS A 123 9.63 -4.23 5.60
CA HIS A 123 8.77 -4.57 4.46
C HIS A 123 8.36 -6.04 4.49
N ARG A 124 9.31 -6.93 4.80
CA ARG A 124 9.03 -8.37 4.88
C ARG A 124 8.12 -8.70 6.07
N ALA A 125 8.41 -8.15 7.25
CA ALA A 125 7.61 -8.40 8.46
C ALA A 125 6.16 -7.90 8.29
N ILE A 126 6.00 -6.67 7.81
CA ILE A 126 4.70 -6.02 7.60
C ILE A 126 3.93 -6.68 6.46
N GLY A 127 4.61 -7.00 5.35
CA GLY A 127 4.00 -7.72 4.24
C GLY A 127 3.45 -9.08 4.66
N HIS A 128 4.22 -9.88 5.40
CA HIS A 128 3.73 -11.15 5.96
C HIS A 128 2.52 -10.97 6.88
N ALA A 129 2.60 -10.02 7.82
CA ALA A 129 1.49 -9.74 8.74
C ALA A 129 0.22 -9.30 8.00
N SER A 130 0.38 -8.46 6.98
CA SER A 130 -0.72 -7.95 6.14
C SER A 130 -1.39 -9.07 5.34
N LEU A 131 -0.61 -9.99 4.76
CA LEU A 131 -1.16 -11.14 4.03
C LEU A 131 -1.96 -12.06 4.96
N ASP A 132 -1.42 -12.38 6.16
CA ASP A 132 -2.09 -13.24 7.12
C ASP A 132 -3.44 -12.68 7.59
N VAL A 133 -3.55 -11.36 7.70
CA VAL A 133 -4.80 -10.71 8.12
C VAL A 133 -5.94 -11.03 7.16
N THR A 134 -5.68 -11.17 5.87
CA THR A 134 -6.73 -11.45 4.87
C THR A 134 -7.38 -12.82 5.03
N LEU A 135 -6.67 -13.80 5.60
CA LEU A 135 -7.15 -15.17 5.76
C LEU A 135 -7.67 -15.48 7.17
N THR A 136 -7.18 -14.76 8.17
CA THR A 136 -7.40 -15.13 9.58
C THR A 136 -7.91 -13.96 10.42
N ALA A 137 -7.02 -13.12 10.87
CA ALA A 137 -7.29 -12.10 11.89
C ALA A 137 -8.28 -11.01 11.45
N GLY A 138 -8.30 -10.66 10.18
CA GLY A 138 -9.24 -9.69 9.63
C GLY A 138 -10.64 -10.26 9.45
N THR A 139 -10.77 -11.57 9.18
CA THR A 139 -11.98 -12.20 8.65
C THR A 139 -12.67 -13.17 9.61
N THR A 140 -12.03 -13.55 10.71
CA THR A 140 -12.49 -14.62 11.61
C THR A 140 -12.60 -14.13 13.05
N PRO A 141 -13.77 -14.29 13.72
CA PRO A 141 -13.98 -13.77 15.09
C PRO A 141 -13.13 -14.46 16.16
N GLY A 142 -12.70 -15.71 15.93
CA GLY A 142 -11.86 -16.45 16.87
C GLY A 142 -10.41 -15.97 16.94
N HIS A 143 -9.96 -15.16 15.97
CA HIS A 143 -8.63 -14.54 16.00
C HIS A 143 -8.72 -13.15 16.63
N PHE A 144 -7.94 -12.91 17.69
CA PHE A 144 -7.94 -11.66 18.46
C PHE A 144 -9.35 -11.26 18.93
N PRO A 145 -10.00 -12.10 19.79
CA PRO A 145 -11.36 -11.85 20.25
C PRO A 145 -11.51 -10.56 21.07
N GLU A 146 -10.39 -9.99 21.54
CA GLU A 146 -10.36 -8.66 22.16
C GLU A 146 -10.83 -7.54 21.21
N LEU A 147 -10.59 -7.66 19.89
CA LEU A 147 -11.06 -6.69 18.90
C LEU A 147 -12.59 -6.62 18.84
N LEU A 148 -13.29 -7.73 19.10
CA LEU A 148 -14.76 -7.73 19.21
C LEU A 148 -15.25 -6.88 20.38
N LYS A 149 -14.48 -6.83 21.48
CA LYS A 149 -14.82 -5.99 22.65
C LYS A 149 -14.60 -4.50 22.35
N GLU A 150 -13.76 -4.20 21.38
CA GLU A 150 -13.55 -2.85 20.85
C GLU A 150 -14.63 -2.47 19.81
N GLY A 151 -15.57 -3.37 19.48
CA GLY A 151 -16.60 -3.16 18.46
C GLY A 151 -16.14 -3.44 17.02
N LEU A 152 -14.96 -4.03 16.87
CA LEU A 152 -14.35 -4.30 15.56
C LEU A 152 -14.69 -5.71 15.09
N GLU A 153 -15.82 -5.83 14.39
CA GLU A 153 -16.26 -7.09 13.79
C GLU A 153 -15.34 -7.53 12.64
N PRO A 154 -15.18 -8.85 12.41
CA PRO A 154 -14.46 -9.35 11.26
C PRO A 154 -15.05 -8.82 9.96
N TRP A 155 -14.18 -8.50 8.99
CA TRP A 155 -14.60 -8.02 7.68
C TRP A 155 -14.37 -9.10 6.60
N ARG A 156 -15.40 -9.43 5.82
CA ARG A 156 -15.40 -10.45 4.77
C ARG A 156 -15.71 -9.90 3.38
N GLY A 157 -15.79 -8.58 3.24
CA GLY A 157 -16.08 -7.91 1.97
C GLY A 157 -14.83 -7.52 1.17
N LEU A 158 -13.65 -8.11 1.48
CA LEU A 158 -12.46 -7.93 0.65
C LEU A 158 -12.66 -8.59 -0.71
N ARG A 159 -12.54 -7.82 -1.79
CA ARG A 159 -12.70 -8.30 -3.17
C ARG A 159 -11.37 -8.58 -3.85
N GLU A 160 -10.40 -7.72 -3.61
CA GLU A 160 -9.11 -7.79 -4.28
C GLU A 160 -7.98 -7.49 -3.28
N LEU A 161 -7.01 -8.39 -3.26
CA LEU A 161 -5.73 -8.19 -2.61
C LEU A 161 -4.70 -7.80 -3.68
N TRP A 162 -4.09 -6.63 -3.51
CA TRP A 162 -3.08 -6.06 -4.40
C TRP A 162 -1.74 -6.06 -3.70
N ILE A 163 -0.80 -6.88 -4.17
CA ILE A 163 0.54 -6.99 -3.62
C ILE A 163 1.48 -6.17 -4.50
N MET A 164 2.15 -5.17 -3.94
CA MET A 164 3.04 -4.27 -4.67
C MET A 164 4.22 -5.03 -5.27
N GLY A 165 4.51 -4.79 -6.55
CA GLY A 165 5.59 -5.42 -7.29
C GLY A 165 5.12 -6.44 -8.32
N PRO A 166 6.03 -6.88 -9.23
CA PRO A 166 5.66 -7.69 -10.38
C PRO A 166 5.28 -9.13 -10.01
N GLY A 167 5.89 -9.71 -8.97
CA GLY A 167 5.70 -11.10 -8.60
C GLY A 167 5.79 -12.08 -9.78
N ASP A 168 5.17 -13.25 -9.64
CA ASP A 168 5.17 -14.28 -10.69
C ASP A 168 4.09 -14.06 -11.77
N ARG A 169 3.03 -13.31 -11.44
CA ARG A 169 1.91 -13.00 -12.34
C ARG A 169 1.59 -11.51 -12.29
N PRO A 170 2.40 -10.68 -12.97
CA PRO A 170 2.26 -9.24 -12.88
C PRO A 170 0.96 -8.76 -13.54
N HIS A 171 0.24 -7.92 -12.83
CA HIS A 171 -0.79 -7.03 -13.33
C HIS A 171 -0.18 -5.64 -13.49
N ALA A 172 -0.40 -5.00 -14.63
CA ALA A 172 0.03 -3.63 -14.87
C ALA A 172 -1.19 -2.70 -14.78
N GLU A 173 -1.18 -1.79 -13.82
CA GLU A 173 -2.22 -0.78 -13.65
C GLU A 173 -1.80 0.51 -14.34
N ASP A 174 -2.64 1.01 -15.25
CA ASP A 174 -2.39 2.25 -15.99
C ASP A 174 -2.46 3.47 -15.06
N ILE A 175 -1.34 4.17 -14.94
CA ILE A 175 -1.21 5.41 -14.17
C ILE A 175 -0.81 6.60 -15.05
N THR A 176 -1.01 6.52 -16.35
CA THR A 176 -0.60 7.56 -17.30
C THR A 176 -1.10 8.96 -16.89
N THR A 177 -2.33 9.04 -16.37
CA THR A 177 -2.95 10.30 -15.94
C THR A 177 -2.56 10.75 -14.54
N THR A 178 -2.00 9.88 -13.72
CA THR A 178 -1.67 10.15 -12.33
C THR A 178 -0.17 10.08 -12.00
N LEU A 179 0.67 9.78 -12.99
CA LEU A 179 2.13 9.70 -12.82
C LEU A 179 2.73 11.00 -12.28
N ASP A 180 2.30 12.15 -12.79
CA ASP A 180 2.82 13.44 -12.34
C ASP A 180 2.44 13.70 -10.87
N ARG A 181 1.21 13.38 -10.48
CA ARG A 181 0.77 13.46 -9.07
C ARG A 181 1.54 12.53 -8.14
N LYS A 182 1.79 11.29 -8.58
CA LYS A 182 2.65 10.34 -7.84
C LYS A 182 4.03 10.94 -7.57
N ILE A 183 4.64 11.56 -8.58
CA ILE A 183 5.96 12.17 -8.45
C ILE A 183 5.89 13.41 -7.53
N GLU A 184 4.89 14.27 -7.69
CA GLU A 184 4.68 15.43 -6.82
C GLU A 184 4.50 15.02 -5.36
N ALA A 185 3.75 13.97 -5.10
CA ALA A 185 3.57 13.43 -3.76
C ALA A 185 4.89 12.91 -3.17
N LEU A 186 5.69 12.16 -3.95
CA LEU A 186 7.02 11.72 -3.49
C LEU A 186 7.93 12.90 -3.16
N LEU A 187 7.89 13.96 -3.93
CA LEU A 187 8.70 15.15 -3.70
C LEU A 187 8.29 15.93 -2.44
N CYS A 188 7.15 15.62 -1.80
CA CYS A 188 6.81 16.13 -0.47
C CYS A 188 7.74 15.59 0.62
N HIS A 189 8.33 14.41 0.44
CA HIS A 189 9.24 13.77 1.39
C HIS A 189 10.66 14.37 1.32
N GLN A 190 10.76 15.67 1.56
CA GLN A 190 12.02 16.43 1.42
C GLN A 190 13.13 15.88 2.32
N SER A 191 12.78 15.36 3.50
CA SER A 191 13.74 14.71 4.39
C SER A 191 14.41 13.48 3.79
N GLN A 192 13.79 12.87 2.75
CA GLN A 192 14.26 11.65 2.10
C GLN A 192 14.81 11.91 0.69
N VAL A 193 14.13 12.74 -0.11
CA VAL A 193 14.55 13.01 -1.48
C VAL A 193 15.59 14.13 -1.57
N GLY A 194 15.54 15.10 -0.66
CA GLY A 194 16.53 16.16 -0.51
C GLY A 194 16.97 16.82 -1.82
N GLU A 195 18.29 16.95 -2.00
CA GLU A 195 18.91 17.52 -3.20
C GLU A 195 18.77 16.64 -4.47
N ASP A 196 18.39 15.36 -4.29
CA ASP A 196 18.22 14.39 -5.38
C ASP A 196 16.84 14.45 -6.06
N ALA A 197 15.97 15.36 -5.68
CA ALA A 197 14.57 15.45 -6.12
C ALA A 197 14.41 15.37 -7.65
N GLU A 198 15.17 16.15 -8.43
CA GLU A 198 15.11 16.13 -9.91
C GLU A 198 15.57 14.79 -10.49
N ARG A 199 16.62 14.20 -9.93
CA ARG A 199 17.15 12.90 -10.36
C ARG A 199 16.13 11.80 -10.10
N ILE A 200 15.51 11.80 -8.92
CA ILE A 200 14.48 10.84 -8.52
C ILE A 200 13.23 10.99 -9.41
N ALA A 201 12.74 12.21 -9.64
CA ALA A 201 11.60 12.46 -10.51
C ALA A 201 11.84 11.97 -11.95
N THR A 202 13.05 12.21 -12.49
CA THR A 202 13.44 11.75 -13.82
C THR A 202 13.47 10.22 -13.89
N TRP A 203 14.08 9.58 -12.88
CA TRP A 203 14.15 8.12 -12.78
C TRP A 203 12.74 7.50 -12.69
N MET A 204 11.85 8.05 -11.88
CA MET A 204 10.47 7.56 -11.77
C MET A 204 9.73 7.65 -13.12
N ARG A 205 9.82 8.80 -13.82
CA ARG A 205 9.20 8.93 -15.13
C ARG A 205 9.66 7.86 -16.10
N GLN A 206 10.97 7.61 -16.15
CA GLN A 206 11.55 6.61 -17.04
C GLN A 206 11.08 5.20 -16.66
N ARG A 207 11.20 4.83 -15.39
CA ARG A 207 10.84 3.50 -14.89
C ARG A 207 9.37 3.17 -15.15
N PHE A 208 8.45 4.05 -14.76
CA PHE A 208 7.02 3.77 -14.93
C PHE A 208 6.56 3.88 -16.39
N ALA A 209 7.21 4.69 -17.23
CA ALA A 209 6.99 4.70 -18.67
C ALA A 209 7.47 3.39 -19.32
N GLU A 210 8.61 2.82 -18.89
CA GLU A 210 9.09 1.51 -19.38
C GLU A 210 8.10 0.40 -19.04
N VAL A 211 7.62 0.35 -17.79
CA VAL A 211 6.58 -0.59 -17.37
C VAL A 211 5.30 -0.40 -18.18
N GLY A 212 4.84 0.84 -18.33
CA GLY A 212 3.65 1.18 -19.12
C GLY A 212 3.77 0.74 -20.57
N LYS A 213 4.91 1.03 -21.20
CA LYS A 213 5.20 0.63 -22.59
C LYS A 213 5.09 -0.88 -22.78
N ALA A 214 5.59 -1.68 -21.85
CA ALA A 214 5.52 -3.13 -21.90
C ALA A 214 4.07 -3.64 -21.82
N ALA A 215 3.18 -2.88 -21.15
CA ALA A 215 1.76 -3.20 -20.97
C ALA A 215 0.82 -2.50 -21.97
N GLY A 216 1.34 -1.63 -22.82
CA GLY A 216 0.54 -0.86 -23.80
C GLY A 216 -0.03 0.47 -23.26
N PHE A 217 0.50 0.97 -22.14
CA PHE A 217 0.12 2.24 -21.49
C PHE A 217 1.23 3.29 -21.60
N GLY A 218 0.92 4.55 -21.30
CA GLY A 218 1.93 5.60 -21.19
C GLY A 218 2.84 5.44 -19.97
N ALA A 219 2.26 5.03 -18.85
CA ALA A 219 2.95 4.66 -17.61
C ALA A 219 2.12 3.65 -16.83
N ALA A 220 2.77 2.75 -16.08
CA ALA A 220 2.07 1.77 -15.26
C ALA A 220 2.82 1.42 -13.98
N GLU A 221 2.07 1.04 -12.95
CA GLU A 221 2.53 0.34 -11.75
C GLU A 221 2.28 -1.15 -11.88
N THR A 222 3.04 -1.97 -11.15
CA THR A 222 2.90 -3.43 -11.21
C THR A 222 2.49 -4.00 -9.87
N PHE A 223 1.60 -4.98 -9.93
CA PHE A 223 1.08 -5.69 -8.77
C PHE A 223 0.91 -7.18 -9.07
N GLN A 224 0.87 -8.00 -8.02
CA GLN A 224 0.16 -9.26 -8.08
C GLN A 224 -1.26 -9.02 -7.54
N VAL A 225 -2.28 -9.35 -8.32
CA VAL A 225 -3.67 -9.17 -7.92
C VAL A 225 -4.30 -10.53 -7.66
N ILE A 226 -4.88 -10.70 -6.48
CA ILE A 226 -5.61 -11.89 -6.07
C ILE A 226 -7.07 -11.50 -5.85
N ALA A 227 -7.93 -11.90 -6.80
CA ALA A 227 -9.37 -11.73 -6.66
C ALA A 227 -9.91 -12.73 -5.63
N GLN A 228 -10.72 -12.26 -4.70
CA GLN A 228 -11.40 -13.10 -3.72
C GLN A 228 -12.67 -13.68 -4.36
N GLY A 229 -12.87 -14.98 -4.20
CA GLY A 229 -14.01 -15.68 -4.81
C GLY A 229 -15.35 -15.36 -4.14
N PRO A 230 -16.48 -15.71 -4.79
CA PRO A 230 -17.81 -15.56 -4.21
C PRO A 230 -17.93 -16.41 -2.94
N GLY A 231 -18.18 -15.79 -1.82
CA GLY A 231 -18.20 -16.39 -0.48
C GLY A 231 -17.37 -15.59 0.51
N PHE A 232 -16.48 -14.72 0.03
CA PHE A 232 -15.80 -13.72 0.84
C PHE A 232 -16.60 -12.41 0.95
N HIS A 233 -17.67 -12.24 0.16
CA HIS A 233 -18.51 -11.03 0.10
C HIS A 233 -19.78 -11.13 0.95
N ALA A 234 -19.81 -12.00 1.97
CA ALA A 234 -21.04 -12.29 2.73
C ALA A 234 -21.55 -11.10 3.57
N ASP A 235 -20.73 -10.08 3.78
CA ASP A 235 -21.03 -8.93 4.64
C ASP A 235 -21.41 -7.66 3.84
N GLU A 236 -21.51 -7.76 2.51
CA GLU A 236 -21.87 -6.63 1.65
C GLU A 236 -23.40 -6.53 1.47
N THR A 237 -23.92 -5.31 1.48
CA THR A 237 -25.28 -5.03 1.04
C THR A 237 -25.36 -5.04 -0.49
N GLU A 238 -26.55 -5.25 -1.06
CA GLU A 238 -26.76 -5.21 -2.51
C GLU A 238 -26.31 -3.85 -3.13
N GLU A 239 -26.45 -2.76 -2.40
CA GLU A 239 -26.00 -1.41 -2.81
C GLU A 239 -24.46 -1.30 -2.84
N GLU A 240 -23.74 -1.98 -1.93
CA GLU A 240 -22.27 -1.99 -1.91
C GLU A 240 -21.69 -2.85 -3.05
N VAL A 241 -22.42 -3.88 -3.48
CA VAL A 241 -22.03 -4.74 -4.62
C VAL A 241 -22.15 -4.00 -5.96
N ASP A 242 -23.19 -3.19 -6.14
CA ASP A 242 -23.43 -2.46 -7.41
C ASP A 242 -22.44 -1.29 -7.64
N MET A 243 -21.83 -0.76 -6.59
CA MET A 243 -20.86 0.34 -6.67
C MET A 243 -19.42 -0.11 -6.94
N ALA A 244 -19.18 -1.41 -7.02
CA ALA A 244 -17.83 -1.92 -7.25
C ALA A 244 -17.52 -2.05 -8.73
N ALA A 245 -16.35 -1.59 -9.14
CA ALA A 245 -15.77 -1.94 -10.42
C ALA A 245 -15.68 -3.47 -10.54
N PRO A 246 -15.89 -4.04 -11.73
CA PRO A 246 -15.73 -5.48 -11.93
C PRO A 246 -14.32 -5.90 -11.48
N PRO A 247 -14.16 -7.13 -10.93
CA PRO A 247 -12.86 -7.64 -10.56
C PRO A 247 -11.92 -7.59 -11.76
N VAL A 248 -10.66 -7.25 -11.50
CA VAL A 248 -9.61 -7.25 -12.52
C VAL A 248 -9.54 -8.66 -13.11
N ASP A 249 -9.66 -8.77 -14.43
CA ASP A 249 -9.47 -10.06 -15.10
C ASP A 249 -8.01 -10.50 -14.95
N PRO A 250 -7.70 -11.54 -14.16
CA PRO A 250 -6.34 -12.02 -13.97
C PRO A 250 -5.68 -12.52 -15.27
N ALA A 251 -6.45 -12.67 -16.35
CA ALA A 251 -5.96 -13.02 -17.68
C ALA A 251 -5.71 -11.81 -18.58
N ALA A 252 -6.05 -10.58 -18.14
CA ALA A 252 -5.81 -9.38 -18.90
C ALA A 252 -4.31 -9.04 -18.91
N ALA A 253 -3.65 -9.44 -19.99
CA ALA A 253 -2.29 -9.09 -20.41
C ALA A 253 -1.17 -9.30 -19.37
N PRO A 254 -0.55 -10.48 -19.32
CA PRO A 254 0.69 -10.66 -18.57
C PRO A 254 1.81 -9.81 -19.21
N VAL A 255 2.44 -8.96 -18.41
CA VAL A 255 3.70 -8.35 -18.79
C VAL A 255 4.72 -9.46 -19.02
N ARG A 256 5.13 -9.67 -20.27
CA ARG A 256 6.15 -10.68 -20.59
C ARG A 256 7.49 -10.19 -20.02
N ARG A 257 8.11 -11.00 -19.15
CA ARG A 257 9.53 -10.84 -18.86
C ARG A 257 10.27 -11.00 -20.20
N GLN A 258 11.10 -10.02 -20.53
CA GLN A 258 12.11 -10.20 -21.59
C GLN A 258 13.24 -11.00 -20.94
N ASP A 259 13.48 -12.20 -21.44
CA ASP A 259 14.65 -13.02 -21.10
C ASP A 259 15.95 -12.31 -21.47
#